data_5125714335468f75520969c3e4882f01
#
_entry.id   5125714335468f75520969c3e4882f01
#
_cell.length_a   1.000
_cell.length_b   1.000
_cell.length_c   1.000
_cell.angle_alpha   90.00
_cell.angle_beta   90.00
_cell.angle_gamma   90.00
#
_symmetry.space_group_name_H-M   'P 1'
#
loop_
_entity.id
_entity.type
_entity.pdbx_description
1 polymer ?
#
loop_
_entity_poly.entity_id
_entity_poly.type
_entity_poly.pdbx_seq_one_letter_code
_entity_poly.pdbx_strand_id
1 'polypeptide(L)'
;MHQYGDFGKETEELMTICERNDRIPPELFKEFGVKRGLRDVDGTGVLAGISNISRIDAFKTEDGKKVPCDGQLWYRGYNVIDLIHGFEGKRFGFEEVAYLLLFGELPDAAKLGAFKSMLEECRQLPTNFTRDVIMKAPSKDIMNSLTRSVLTLASYDETIADQELHTQLEQCIKLISVFPMLAVYGYHAYNHYICDDSLYIHRPQEGLSA
;
A
#
# COMPACT_ATOMS: atom_id res chain seq x y z
N MET A 1 -9.80 7.60 -25.98
CA MET A 1 -9.62 8.34 -24.71
C MET A 1 -10.31 9.68 -24.90
N HIS A 2 -11.47 9.91 -24.30
CA HIS A 2 -12.16 11.21 -24.38
C HIS A 2 -11.30 12.21 -23.59
N GLN A 3 -10.68 13.13 -24.29
CA GLN A 3 -10.11 14.32 -23.67
C GLN A 3 -11.25 15.10 -23.03
N TYR A 4 -11.10 15.44 -21.76
CA TYR A 4 -11.87 16.52 -21.18
C TYR A 4 -11.66 17.75 -22.07
N GLY A 5 -12.74 18.46 -22.39
CA GLY A 5 -12.72 19.56 -23.36
C GLY A 5 -11.59 20.54 -23.10
N ASP A 6 -11.04 21.07 -24.18
CA ASP A 6 -10.10 22.18 -24.13
C ASP A 6 -10.89 23.42 -23.70
N PHE A 7 -10.75 23.82 -22.45
CA PHE A 7 -11.42 24.99 -21.90
C PHE A 7 -10.83 26.34 -22.36
N GLY A 8 -9.74 26.32 -23.14
CA GLY A 8 -9.19 27.47 -23.84
C GLY A 8 -8.91 28.70 -22.97
N LYS A 9 -9.16 29.89 -23.55
CA LYS A 9 -8.87 31.18 -22.91
C LYS A 9 -9.66 31.45 -21.63
N GLU A 10 -10.87 30.90 -21.51
CA GLU A 10 -11.72 31.09 -20.34
C GLU A 10 -11.07 30.45 -19.09
N THR A 11 -10.36 29.37 -19.27
CA THR A 11 -9.60 28.71 -18.18
C THR A 11 -8.41 29.55 -17.72
N GLU A 12 -7.74 30.28 -18.63
CA GLU A 12 -6.62 31.14 -18.26
C GLU A 12 -7.06 32.31 -17.39
N GLU A 13 -8.21 32.93 -17.71
CA GLU A 13 -8.79 33.99 -16.85
C GLU A 13 -9.16 33.45 -15.47
N LEU A 14 -9.83 32.30 -15.41
CA LEU A 14 -10.20 31.65 -14.15
C LEU A 14 -8.97 31.25 -13.33
N MET A 15 -7.92 30.71 -13.96
CA MET A 15 -6.65 30.42 -13.29
C MET A 15 -6.02 31.67 -12.68
N THR A 16 -6.01 32.79 -13.42
CA THR A 16 -5.48 34.06 -12.91
C THR A 16 -6.25 34.54 -11.67
N ILE A 17 -7.58 34.36 -11.66
CA ILE A 17 -8.41 34.68 -10.52
C ILE A 17 -8.09 33.76 -9.33
N CYS A 18 -7.97 32.45 -9.57
CA CYS A 18 -7.59 31.49 -8.55
C CYS A 18 -6.22 31.79 -7.94
N GLU A 19 -5.20 32.01 -8.76
CA GLU A 19 -3.83 32.32 -8.30
C GLU A 19 -3.79 33.59 -7.45
N ARG A 20 -4.60 34.59 -7.80
CA ARG A 20 -4.69 35.83 -7.03
C ARG A 20 -5.35 35.65 -5.67
N ASN A 21 -6.40 34.82 -5.61
CA ASN A 21 -7.25 34.70 -4.43
C ASN A 21 -6.86 33.54 -3.50
N ASP A 22 -6.06 32.58 -4.00
CA ASP A 22 -5.73 31.33 -3.29
C ASP A 22 -4.38 31.39 -2.57
N ARG A 23 -3.79 32.58 -2.47
CA ARG A 23 -2.52 32.78 -1.77
C ARG A 23 -2.75 32.95 -0.28
N ILE A 24 -2.34 31.94 0.48
CA ILE A 24 -2.19 32.08 1.94
C ILE A 24 -0.74 32.46 2.23
N PRO A 25 -0.47 33.64 2.81
CA PRO A 25 0.88 34.04 3.16
C PRO A 25 1.54 32.99 4.07
N PRO A 26 2.78 32.53 3.76
CA PRO A 26 3.48 31.51 4.55
C PRO A 26 3.66 31.88 6.01
N GLU A 27 3.71 33.18 6.34
CA GLU A 27 3.86 33.71 7.68
C GLU A 27 2.70 33.30 8.59
N LEU A 28 1.48 33.19 8.04
CA LEU A 28 0.29 32.79 8.79
C LEU A 28 0.41 31.37 9.35
N PHE A 29 1.08 30.46 8.63
CA PHE A 29 1.31 29.09 9.14
C PHE A 29 2.13 29.11 10.42
N LYS A 30 3.10 30.03 10.53
CA LYS A 30 3.91 30.20 11.73
C LYS A 30 3.16 30.94 12.83
N GLU A 31 2.43 31.99 12.48
CA GLU A 31 1.63 32.79 13.41
C GLU A 31 0.54 31.95 14.10
N PHE A 32 -0.15 31.11 13.36
CA PHE A 32 -1.20 30.24 13.89
C PHE A 32 -0.69 28.88 14.36
N GLY A 33 0.63 28.61 14.34
CA GLY A 33 1.21 27.34 14.76
C GLY A 33 0.70 26.15 13.96
N VAL A 34 0.39 26.33 12.67
CA VAL A 34 -0.19 25.31 11.82
C VAL A 34 0.85 24.22 11.53
N LYS A 35 0.53 22.97 11.89
CA LYS A 35 1.36 21.81 11.62
C LYS A 35 1.20 21.34 10.18
N ARG A 36 2.28 20.81 9.60
CA ARG A 36 2.27 20.23 8.26
C ARG A 36 1.97 18.73 8.32
N GLY A 37 0.71 18.38 8.52
CA GLY A 37 0.31 16.99 8.72
C GLY A 37 0.94 16.39 9.97
N LEU A 38 1.76 15.33 9.82
CA LEU A 38 2.46 14.64 10.92
C LEU A 38 3.82 15.27 11.27
N ARG A 39 4.05 16.55 10.90
CA ARG A 39 5.26 17.28 11.24
C ARG A 39 4.93 18.57 11.97
N ASP A 40 5.78 18.89 12.93
CA ASP A 40 5.71 20.18 13.62
C ASP A 40 6.24 21.32 12.73
N VAL A 41 6.10 22.56 13.20
CA VAL A 41 6.52 23.76 12.47
C VAL A 41 8.02 23.75 12.13
N ASP A 42 8.84 23.18 13.00
CA ASP A 42 10.29 23.02 12.84
C ASP A 42 10.68 21.83 11.94
N GLY A 43 9.71 21.07 11.43
CA GLY A 43 9.91 19.90 10.60
C GLY A 43 10.13 18.60 11.36
N THR A 44 10.15 18.60 12.68
CA THR A 44 10.22 17.37 13.49
C THR A 44 8.92 16.58 13.37
N GLY A 45 9.03 15.25 13.46
CA GLY A 45 7.85 14.38 13.47
C GLY A 45 7.08 14.52 14.78
N VAL A 46 5.74 14.49 14.69
CA VAL A 46 4.87 14.42 15.87
C VAL A 46 4.61 12.97 16.25
N LEU A 47 4.48 12.71 17.56
CA LEU A 47 4.05 11.40 18.03
C LEU A 47 2.55 11.24 17.74
N ALA A 48 2.24 10.46 16.71
CA ALA A 48 0.86 10.22 16.25
C ALA A 48 0.21 9.02 16.94
N GLY A 49 1.01 8.09 17.48
CA GLY A 49 0.53 6.88 18.13
C GLY A 49 1.66 5.98 18.59
N ILE A 50 1.27 4.86 19.18
CA ILE A 50 2.20 3.81 19.65
C ILE A 50 1.85 2.54 18.90
N SER A 51 2.85 1.83 18.40
CA SER A 51 2.71 0.55 17.73
C SER A 51 3.76 -0.44 18.26
N ASN A 52 3.36 -1.70 18.37
CA ASN A 52 4.26 -2.82 18.66
C ASN A 52 4.59 -3.65 17.40
N ILE A 53 4.18 -3.17 16.22
CA ILE A 53 4.35 -3.91 14.95
C ILE A 53 5.71 -3.65 14.36
N SER A 54 6.14 -2.37 14.33
CA SER A 54 7.43 -2.01 13.75
C SER A 54 8.10 -0.87 14.53
N ARG A 55 9.44 -0.86 14.47
CA ARG A 55 10.26 0.21 15.01
C ARG A 55 11.35 0.57 13.99
N ILE A 56 11.54 1.85 13.80
CA ILE A 56 12.61 2.40 12.96
C ILE A 56 13.51 3.24 13.85
N ASP A 57 14.79 2.90 13.93
CA ASP A 57 15.79 3.66 14.65
C ASP A 57 16.71 4.35 13.62
N ALA A 58 16.66 5.68 13.57
CA ALA A 58 17.53 6.51 12.74
C ALA A 58 18.40 7.44 13.60
N PHE A 59 18.13 7.49 14.90
CA PHE A 59 18.83 8.30 15.87
C PHE A 59 19.00 7.51 17.16
N LYS A 60 20.14 7.70 17.81
CA LYS A 60 20.39 7.24 19.18
C LYS A 60 20.55 8.45 20.12
N THR A 61 20.34 8.23 21.39
CA THR A 61 20.55 9.28 22.40
C THR A 61 21.93 9.06 23.05
N GLU A 62 22.83 10.01 22.85
CA GLU A 62 24.13 10.07 23.51
C GLU A 62 24.21 11.36 24.31
N ASP A 63 24.52 11.28 25.60
CA ASP A 63 24.61 12.42 26.51
C ASP A 63 23.37 13.34 26.49
N GLY A 64 22.18 12.75 26.34
CA GLY A 64 20.91 13.51 26.28
C GLY A 64 20.63 14.18 24.93
N LYS A 65 21.51 14.03 23.95
CA LYS A 65 21.32 14.58 22.59
C LYS A 65 21.01 13.47 21.57
N LYS A 66 20.15 13.79 20.61
CA LYS A 66 19.88 12.90 19.48
C LYS A 66 21.05 12.96 18.50
N VAL A 67 21.71 11.82 18.28
CA VAL A 67 22.79 11.64 17.31
C VAL A 67 22.33 10.70 16.22
N PRO A 68 22.55 11.01 14.92
CA PRO A 68 22.23 10.09 13.83
C PRO A 68 22.95 8.74 14.01
N CYS A 69 22.29 7.66 13.69
CA CYS A 69 22.87 6.32 13.62
C CYS A 69 22.47 5.64 12.30
N ASP A 70 23.11 4.52 12.01
CA ASP A 70 22.69 3.68 10.90
C ASP A 70 21.22 3.27 11.07
N GLY A 71 20.45 3.39 10.01
CA GLY A 71 19.04 3.06 10.02
C GLY A 71 18.81 1.58 10.37
N GLN A 72 17.95 1.32 11.33
CA GLN A 72 17.56 -0.03 11.72
C GLN A 72 16.04 -0.15 11.65
N LEU A 73 15.58 -1.28 11.12
CA LEU A 73 14.16 -1.63 11.04
C LEU A 73 13.91 -2.93 11.80
N TRP A 74 12.89 -2.91 12.64
CA TRP A 74 12.46 -4.05 13.44
C TRP A 74 11.01 -4.36 13.17
N TYR A 75 10.69 -5.62 12.97
CA TYR A 75 9.32 -6.12 12.86
C TYR A 75 9.03 -7.05 14.04
N ARG A 76 8.04 -6.70 14.85
CA ARG A 76 7.63 -7.48 16.04
C ARG A 76 8.82 -7.89 16.93
N GLY A 77 9.85 -7.02 17.02
CA GLY A 77 11.05 -7.27 17.82
C GLY A 77 12.21 -7.99 17.11
N TYR A 78 12.03 -8.42 15.86
CA TYR A 78 13.06 -9.01 15.03
C TYR A 78 13.70 -7.96 14.12
N ASN A 79 15.04 -7.94 14.06
CA ASN A 79 15.74 -7.09 13.09
C ASN A 79 15.46 -7.60 11.66
N VAL A 80 15.15 -6.69 10.74
CA VAL A 80 14.80 -7.06 9.35
C VAL A 80 15.95 -7.80 8.65
N ILE A 81 17.22 -7.49 8.98
CA ILE A 81 18.39 -8.16 8.42
C ILE A 81 18.44 -9.63 8.87
N ASP A 82 18.15 -9.89 10.15
CA ASP A 82 18.11 -11.26 10.69
C ASP A 82 16.96 -12.06 10.05
N LEU A 83 15.81 -11.42 9.82
CA LEU A 83 14.71 -12.05 9.09
C LEU A 83 15.12 -12.42 7.66
N ILE A 84 15.81 -11.53 6.94
CA ILE A 84 16.29 -11.81 5.58
C ILE A 84 17.28 -12.98 5.58
N HIS A 85 18.24 -13.01 6.50
CA HIS A 85 19.16 -14.13 6.64
C HIS A 85 18.44 -15.44 6.97
N GLY A 86 17.36 -15.37 7.75
CA GLY A 86 16.52 -16.53 8.05
C GLY A 86 15.81 -17.13 6.81
N PHE A 87 15.74 -16.37 5.70
CA PHE A 87 15.14 -16.81 4.43
C PHE A 87 16.17 -17.30 3.42
N GLU A 88 17.46 -17.21 3.71
CA GLU A 88 18.50 -17.70 2.81
C GLU A 88 18.26 -19.18 2.44
N GLY A 89 18.27 -19.47 1.13
CA GLY A 89 17.93 -20.78 0.59
C GLY A 89 16.43 -21.13 0.56
N LYS A 90 15.56 -20.29 1.10
CA LYS A 90 14.11 -20.43 0.99
C LYS A 90 13.60 -19.62 -0.21
N ARG A 91 12.67 -20.19 -0.96
CA ARG A 91 12.11 -19.50 -2.13
C ARG A 91 11.14 -18.37 -1.76
N PHE A 92 10.45 -18.48 -0.63
CA PHE A 92 9.34 -17.60 -0.26
C PHE A 92 9.46 -17.16 1.20
N GLY A 93 9.83 -15.89 1.42
CA GLY A 93 9.91 -15.28 2.75
C GLY A 93 8.73 -14.31 3.04
N PHE A 94 7.95 -13.94 2.00
CA PHE A 94 6.87 -12.97 2.14
C PHE A 94 5.81 -13.44 3.14
N GLU A 95 5.35 -14.67 3.03
CA GLU A 95 4.29 -15.22 3.88
C GLU A 95 4.73 -15.35 5.34
N GLU A 96 5.99 -15.67 5.57
CA GLU A 96 6.58 -15.75 6.91
C GLU A 96 6.57 -14.37 7.58
N VAL A 97 6.94 -13.31 6.84
CA VAL A 97 6.90 -11.93 7.33
C VAL A 97 5.46 -11.43 7.48
N ALA A 98 4.58 -11.74 6.54
CA ALA A 98 3.17 -11.39 6.64
C ALA A 98 2.52 -12.02 7.88
N TYR A 99 2.82 -13.29 8.14
CA TYR A 99 2.39 -13.99 9.35
C TYR A 99 2.91 -13.30 10.61
N LEU A 100 4.23 -13.00 10.65
CA LEU A 100 4.84 -12.29 11.78
C LEU A 100 4.16 -10.94 12.05
N LEU A 101 3.93 -10.15 11.03
CA LEU A 101 3.30 -8.82 11.18
C LEU A 101 1.87 -8.90 11.67
N LEU A 102 1.08 -9.86 11.16
CA LEU A 102 -0.31 -10.07 11.54
C LEU A 102 -0.44 -10.65 12.95
N PHE A 103 0.31 -11.72 13.25
CA PHE A 103 0.09 -12.54 14.45
C PHE A 103 1.13 -12.30 15.56
N GLY A 104 2.23 -11.59 15.27
CA GLY A 104 3.22 -11.19 16.27
C GLY A 104 4.27 -12.24 16.61
N GLU A 105 4.25 -13.39 15.97
CA GLU A 105 5.22 -14.49 16.15
C GLU A 105 5.63 -15.08 14.80
N LEU A 106 6.83 -15.66 14.73
CA LEU A 106 7.25 -16.41 13.55
C LEU A 106 6.52 -17.77 13.51
N PRO A 107 6.00 -18.18 12.33
CA PRO A 107 5.32 -19.46 12.20
C PRO A 107 6.31 -20.62 12.22
N ASP A 108 5.92 -21.75 12.81
CA ASP A 108 6.52 -23.03 12.51
C ASP A 108 6.11 -23.54 11.12
N ALA A 109 6.67 -24.65 10.67
CA ALA A 109 6.40 -25.20 9.34
C ALA A 109 4.91 -25.56 9.11
N ALA A 110 4.22 -26.03 10.14
CA ALA A 110 2.80 -26.40 10.05
C ALA A 110 1.91 -25.15 9.95
N LYS A 111 2.16 -24.15 10.79
CA LYS A 111 1.45 -22.86 10.76
C LYS A 111 1.67 -22.12 9.43
N LEU A 112 2.93 -22.12 8.95
CA LEU A 112 3.25 -21.49 7.66
C LEU A 112 2.54 -22.21 6.50
N GLY A 113 2.51 -23.55 6.52
CA GLY A 113 1.78 -24.34 5.53
C GLY A 113 0.30 -24.03 5.51
N ALA A 114 -0.34 -24.00 6.66
CA ALA A 114 -1.75 -23.67 6.81
C ALA A 114 -2.06 -22.23 6.33
N PHE A 115 -1.21 -21.27 6.68
CA PHE A 115 -1.36 -19.87 6.25
C PHE A 115 -1.23 -19.72 4.74
N LYS A 116 -0.27 -20.40 4.12
CA LYS A 116 -0.12 -20.41 2.65
C LYS A 116 -1.36 -20.97 1.95
N SER A 117 -1.89 -22.10 2.43
CA SER A 117 -3.12 -22.67 1.87
C SER A 117 -4.29 -21.69 1.98
N MET A 118 -4.42 -21.01 3.12
CA MET A 118 -5.45 -19.99 3.32
C MET A 118 -5.30 -18.81 2.32
N LEU A 119 -4.09 -18.30 2.12
CA LEU A 119 -3.83 -17.24 1.14
C LEU A 119 -4.17 -17.70 -0.29
N GLU A 120 -3.85 -18.96 -0.63
CA GLU A 120 -4.17 -19.54 -1.94
C GLU A 120 -5.68 -19.65 -2.18
N GLU A 121 -6.42 -20.15 -1.20
CA GLU A 121 -7.90 -20.23 -1.25
C GLU A 121 -8.56 -18.86 -1.39
N CYS A 122 -8.03 -17.85 -0.72
CA CYS A 122 -8.52 -16.47 -0.79
C CYS A 122 -8.13 -15.73 -2.07
N ARG A 123 -7.26 -16.31 -2.92
CA ARG A 123 -6.74 -15.67 -4.13
C ARG A 123 -7.73 -15.75 -5.29
N GLN A 124 -8.90 -15.19 -5.11
CA GLN A 124 -9.95 -15.17 -6.12
C GLN A 124 -10.53 -13.78 -6.27
N LEU A 125 -10.65 -13.33 -7.52
CA LEU A 125 -11.33 -12.09 -7.86
C LEU A 125 -12.79 -12.36 -8.23
N PRO A 126 -13.71 -11.41 -7.99
CA PRO A 126 -15.09 -11.53 -8.44
C PRO A 126 -15.19 -11.81 -9.94
N THR A 127 -16.28 -12.45 -10.35
CA THR A 127 -16.54 -12.78 -11.76
C THR A 127 -16.41 -11.55 -12.65
N ASN A 128 -15.65 -11.68 -13.74
CA ASN A 128 -15.38 -10.61 -14.70
C ASN A 128 -14.61 -9.40 -14.16
N PHE A 129 -14.16 -9.39 -12.91
CA PHE A 129 -13.47 -8.25 -12.30
C PHE A 129 -12.23 -7.79 -13.11
N THR A 130 -11.41 -8.72 -13.56
CA THR A 130 -10.23 -8.42 -14.40
C THR A 130 -10.63 -7.67 -15.66
N ARG A 131 -11.66 -8.14 -16.38
CA ARG A 131 -12.15 -7.53 -17.62
C ARG A 131 -12.77 -6.15 -17.36
N ASP A 132 -13.68 -6.07 -16.39
CA ASP A 132 -14.59 -4.92 -16.26
C ASP A 132 -14.01 -3.81 -15.40
N VAL A 133 -13.06 -4.11 -14.53
CA VAL A 133 -12.42 -3.15 -13.64
C VAL A 133 -10.99 -2.84 -14.07
N ILE A 134 -10.15 -3.87 -14.19
CA ILE A 134 -8.71 -3.68 -14.43
C ILE A 134 -8.45 -3.30 -15.89
N MET A 135 -8.96 -4.12 -16.84
CA MET A 135 -8.66 -3.94 -18.26
C MET A 135 -9.46 -2.79 -18.91
N LYS A 136 -10.66 -2.49 -18.42
CA LYS A 136 -11.55 -1.50 -19.04
C LYS A 136 -11.05 -0.06 -18.89
N ALA A 137 -10.28 0.23 -17.85
CA ALA A 137 -9.75 1.56 -17.56
C ALA A 137 -8.25 1.49 -17.21
N PRO A 138 -7.39 1.12 -18.16
CA PRO A 138 -5.95 1.10 -17.96
C PRO A 138 -5.44 2.53 -17.70
N SER A 139 -4.40 2.64 -16.91
CA SER A 139 -3.81 3.94 -16.54
C SER A 139 -2.30 3.86 -16.59
N LYS A 140 -1.66 4.99 -16.95
CA LYS A 140 -0.20 5.17 -16.79
C LYS A 140 0.20 5.18 -15.32
N ASP A 141 -0.72 5.56 -14.44
CA ASP A 141 -0.57 5.50 -13.00
C ASP A 141 -1.08 4.15 -12.47
N ILE A 142 -0.15 3.20 -12.30
CA ILE A 142 -0.44 1.85 -11.82
C ILE A 142 -0.94 1.88 -10.37
N MET A 143 -0.44 2.81 -9.54
CA MET A 143 -0.93 2.97 -8.16
C MET A 143 -2.40 3.40 -8.13
N ASN A 144 -2.80 4.29 -9.04
CA ASN A 144 -4.21 4.66 -9.21
C ASN A 144 -5.05 3.44 -9.63
N SER A 145 -4.55 2.61 -10.56
CA SER A 145 -5.23 1.38 -10.97
C SER A 145 -5.41 0.40 -9.81
N LEU A 146 -4.40 0.23 -8.97
CA LEU A 146 -4.48 -0.58 -7.75
C LEU A 146 -5.50 -0.02 -6.77
N THR A 147 -5.44 1.28 -6.50
CA THR A 147 -6.37 1.96 -5.57
C THR A 147 -7.83 1.79 -6.02
N ARG A 148 -8.11 2.01 -7.30
CA ARG A 148 -9.47 1.80 -7.85
C ARG A 148 -9.92 0.35 -7.73
N SER A 149 -9.03 -0.59 -7.98
CA SER A 149 -9.34 -2.02 -7.87
C SER A 149 -9.68 -2.39 -6.43
N VAL A 150 -8.89 -1.93 -5.45
CA VAL A 150 -9.17 -2.17 -4.02
C VAL A 150 -10.50 -1.54 -3.60
N LEU A 151 -10.76 -0.30 -3.98
CA LEU A 151 -12.03 0.38 -3.68
C LEU A 151 -13.22 -0.31 -4.34
N THR A 152 -13.05 -0.82 -5.56
CA THR A 152 -14.12 -1.57 -6.23
C THR A 152 -14.37 -2.93 -5.56
N LEU A 153 -13.32 -3.62 -5.08
CA LEU A 153 -13.49 -4.87 -4.32
C LEU A 153 -14.35 -4.67 -3.06
N ALA A 154 -14.25 -3.51 -2.41
CA ALA A 154 -15.09 -3.18 -1.26
C ALA A 154 -16.60 -3.27 -1.56
N SER A 155 -17.01 -3.02 -2.82
CA SER A 155 -18.41 -3.13 -3.24
C SER A 155 -18.92 -4.58 -3.35
N TYR A 156 -18.03 -5.56 -3.31
CA TYR A 156 -18.35 -7.00 -3.32
C TYR A 156 -18.30 -7.62 -1.91
N ASP A 157 -17.98 -6.83 -0.89
CA ASP A 157 -17.89 -7.28 0.49
C ASP A 157 -19.08 -6.73 1.28
N GLU A 158 -20.01 -7.62 1.61
CA GLU A 158 -21.21 -7.27 2.38
C GLU A 158 -20.88 -6.90 3.83
N THR A 159 -19.68 -7.28 4.30
CA THR A 159 -19.21 -7.06 5.67
C THR A 159 -18.27 -5.87 5.80
N ILE A 160 -18.15 -5.02 4.76
CA ILE A 160 -17.18 -3.91 4.71
C ILE A 160 -17.26 -2.93 5.89
N ALA A 161 -18.44 -2.75 6.46
CA ALA A 161 -18.67 -1.86 7.60
C ALA A 161 -18.55 -2.54 8.96
N ASP A 162 -18.32 -3.86 8.99
CA ASP A 162 -18.17 -4.61 10.22
C ASP A 162 -16.80 -4.33 10.85
N GLN A 163 -16.79 -4.02 12.15
CA GLN A 163 -15.59 -3.68 12.91
C GLN A 163 -15.14 -4.81 13.84
N GLU A 164 -15.75 -5.98 13.75
CA GLU A 164 -15.33 -7.14 14.52
C GLU A 164 -13.94 -7.61 14.07
N LEU A 165 -13.08 -7.93 15.03
CA LEU A 165 -11.69 -8.32 14.77
C LEU A 165 -11.57 -9.49 13.79
N HIS A 166 -12.48 -10.46 13.91
CA HIS A 166 -12.52 -11.64 13.02
C HIS A 166 -12.75 -11.21 11.57
N THR A 167 -13.76 -10.38 11.32
CA THR A 167 -14.10 -9.88 9.98
C THR A 167 -12.97 -9.04 9.40
N GLN A 168 -12.38 -8.17 10.20
CA GLN A 168 -11.22 -7.38 9.76
C GLN A 168 -10.03 -8.25 9.39
N LEU A 169 -9.76 -9.31 10.14
CA LEU A 169 -8.68 -10.26 9.83
C LEU A 169 -8.95 -10.99 8.51
N GLU A 170 -10.17 -11.46 8.27
CA GLU A 170 -10.55 -12.08 7.00
C GLU A 170 -10.37 -11.12 5.82
N GLN A 171 -10.80 -9.87 5.95
CA GLN A 171 -10.62 -8.83 4.95
C GLN A 171 -9.14 -8.55 4.67
N CYS A 172 -8.29 -8.48 5.71
CA CYS A 172 -6.85 -8.33 5.56
C CYS A 172 -6.23 -9.51 4.79
N ILE A 173 -6.58 -10.75 5.13
CA ILE A 173 -6.09 -11.95 4.46
C ILE A 173 -6.52 -11.97 2.98
N LYS A 174 -7.77 -11.63 2.68
CA LYS A 174 -8.26 -11.49 1.29
C LYS A 174 -7.45 -10.45 0.52
N LEU A 175 -7.22 -9.27 1.09
CA LEU A 175 -6.44 -8.20 0.44
C LEU A 175 -5.00 -8.63 0.18
N ILE A 176 -4.32 -9.24 1.17
CA ILE A 176 -2.95 -9.76 1.00
C ILE A 176 -2.92 -10.77 -0.15
N SER A 177 -3.93 -11.65 -0.24
CA SER A 177 -4.00 -12.71 -1.24
C SER A 177 -4.23 -12.20 -2.67
N VAL A 178 -5.07 -11.17 -2.85
CA VAL A 178 -5.44 -10.68 -4.19
C VAL A 178 -4.54 -9.56 -4.68
N PHE A 179 -3.85 -8.85 -3.81
CA PHE A 179 -3.06 -7.67 -4.16
C PHE A 179 -1.99 -7.95 -5.23
N PRO A 180 -1.23 -9.06 -5.17
CA PRO A 180 -0.29 -9.42 -6.24
C PRO A 180 -0.96 -9.59 -7.61
N MET A 181 -2.15 -10.19 -7.66
CA MET A 181 -2.90 -10.32 -8.92
C MET A 181 -3.34 -8.96 -9.45
N LEU A 182 -3.83 -8.06 -8.57
CA LEU A 182 -4.21 -6.72 -8.98
C LEU A 182 -3.03 -5.95 -9.56
N ALA A 183 -1.85 -6.08 -8.95
CA ALA A 183 -0.62 -5.44 -9.41
C ALA A 183 -0.19 -5.98 -10.79
N VAL A 184 -0.10 -7.30 -10.93
CA VAL A 184 0.34 -7.95 -12.17
C VAL A 184 -0.66 -7.71 -13.30
N TYR A 185 -1.95 -7.86 -13.05
CA TYR A 185 -2.98 -7.64 -14.07
C TYR A 185 -3.08 -6.17 -14.48
N GLY A 186 -2.93 -5.25 -13.52
CA GLY A 186 -2.85 -3.82 -13.80
C GLY A 186 -1.65 -3.45 -14.67
N TYR A 187 -0.49 -4.06 -14.39
CA TYR A 187 0.71 -3.88 -15.20
C TYR A 187 0.55 -4.44 -16.63
N HIS A 188 -0.02 -5.63 -16.78
CA HIS A 188 -0.29 -6.20 -18.10
C HIS A 188 -1.32 -5.38 -18.90
N ALA A 189 -2.34 -4.86 -18.24
CA ALA A 189 -3.29 -3.95 -18.87
C ALA A 189 -2.60 -2.65 -19.33
N TYR A 190 -1.71 -2.08 -18.50
CA TYR A 190 -0.91 -0.94 -18.87
C TYR A 190 -0.04 -1.23 -20.10
N ASN A 191 0.73 -2.32 -20.11
CA ASN A 191 1.59 -2.67 -21.23
C ASN A 191 0.80 -2.84 -22.52
N HIS A 192 -0.34 -3.53 -22.45
CA HIS A 192 -1.16 -3.76 -23.65
C HIS A 192 -1.80 -2.48 -24.20
N TYR A 193 -2.49 -1.71 -23.35
CA TYR A 193 -3.30 -0.57 -23.84
C TYR A 193 -2.52 0.75 -23.97
N ILE A 194 -1.41 0.90 -23.26
CA ILE A 194 -0.65 2.15 -23.23
C ILE A 194 0.68 2.00 -23.97
N CYS A 195 1.35 0.83 -23.86
CA CYS A 195 2.63 0.58 -24.52
C CYS A 195 2.50 -0.21 -25.84
N ASP A 196 1.29 -0.54 -26.25
CA ASP A 196 0.99 -1.29 -27.50
C ASP A 196 1.66 -2.68 -27.56
N ASP A 197 1.80 -3.32 -26.40
CA ASP A 197 2.37 -4.65 -26.27
C ASP A 197 1.29 -5.74 -26.36
N SER A 198 1.71 -6.99 -26.53
CA SER A 198 0.80 -8.13 -26.55
C SER A 198 0.10 -8.32 -25.21
N LEU A 199 -1.17 -8.71 -25.24
CA LEU A 199 -1.91 -8.97 -24.00
C LEU A 199 -1.54 -10.34 -23.44
N TYR A 200 -0.84 -10.35 -22.31
CA TYR A 200 -0.58 -11.53 -21.51
C TYR A 200 -1.20 -11.36 -20.12
N ILE A 201 -2.00 -12.35 -19.71
CA ILE A 201 -2.52 -12.41 -18.35
C ILE A 201 -2.00 -13.69 -17.72
N HIS A 202 -0.96 -13.55 -16.89
CA HIS A 202 -0.41 -14.67 -16.15
C HIS A 202 -1.29 -14.93 -14.92
N ARG A 203 -1.86 -16.11 -14.85
CA ARG A 203 -2.57 -16.57 -13.66
C ARG A 203 -1.58 -17.16 -12.66
N PRO A 204 -1.75 -16.93 -11.37
CA PRO A 204 -0.95 -17.62 -10.36
C PRO A 204 -1.10 -19.13 -10.52
N GLN A 205 -0.01 -19.85 -10.43
CA GLN A 205 -0.04 -21.33 -10.41
C GLN A 205 -0.36 -21.81 -8.99
N GLU A 206 -1.00 -22.98 -8.89
CA GLU A 206 -1.23 -23.63 -7.60
C GLU A 206 0.09 -23.87 -6.87
N GLY A 207 0.09 -23.71 -5.56
CA GLY A 207 1.27 -23.89 -4.71
C GLY A 207 2.33 -22.79 -4.81
N LEU A 208 2.11 -21.74 -5.59
CA LEU A 208 2.97 -20.55 -5.57
C LEU A 208 2.43 -19.52 -4.59
N SER A 209 3.33 -18.98 -3.80
CA SER A 209 3.05 -17.84 -2.94
C SER A 209 2.81 -16.56 -3.73
N ALA A 210 2.34 -15.55 -3.04
CA ALA A 210 2.06 -14.23 -3.59
C ALA A 210 3.26 -13.55 -4.23
#